data_a102e219c484b23b70aae40251ba0aaf
#
_entry.id   a102e219c484b23b70aae40251ba0aaf
#
_cell.length_a   1.000
_cell.length_b   1.000
_cell.length_c   1.000
_cell.angle_alpha   90.00
_cell.angle_beta   90.00
_cell.angle_gamma   90.00
#
_symmetry.space_group_name_H-M   'P 1'
#
loop_
_entity.id
_entity.type
_entity.pdbx_description
1 polymer ?
#
loop_
_entity_poly.entity_id
_entity_poly.type
_entity_poly.pdbx_seq_one_letter_code
_entity_poly.pdbx_strand_id
1 'polypeptide(L)' 'MASKFEVYQDRAAGWRWRLKAGNGEIVAQGEAYESKSGAKEGCAAVQRAAAAASIVETDG' A
#
# COMPACT_ATOMS: atom_id res chain seq x y z
N MET A 1 -8.63 16.28 -2.65
CA MET A 1 -7.58 15.96 -1.67
C MET A 1 -6.71 14.83 -2.18
N ALA A 2 -5.44 14.86 -1.83
CA ALA A 2 -4.49 13.88 -2.34
C ALA A 2 -4.61 12.55 -1.61
N SER A 3 -4.41 11.46 -2.34
CA SER A 3 -4.26 10.14 -1.75
C SER A 3 -2.92 10.04 -1.05
N LYS A 4 -2.80 9.13 -0.10
CA LYS A 4 -1.54 8.94 0.61
C LYS A 4 -1.37 7.50 1.05
N PHE A 5 -0.10 7.07 1.13
CA PHE A 5 0.25 5.84 1.82
C PHE A 5 0.52 6.18 3.28
N GLU A 6 -0.02 5.36 4.16
CA GLU A 6 0.29 5.44 5.59
C GLU A 6 1.03 4.19 6.00
N VAL A 7 2.19 4.36 6.61
CA VAL A 7 2.98 3.25 7.13
C VAL A 7 2.80 3.23 8.64
N TYR A 8 2.46 2.08 9.20
CA TYR A 8 2.17 1.96 10.62
C TYR A 8 2.60 0.60 11.15
N GLN A 9 2.76 0.52 12.46
CA GLN A 9 3.09 -0.73 13.13
C GLN A 9 1.82 -1.33 13.71
N ASP A 10 1.58 -2.63 13.45
CA ASP A 10 0.40 -3.30 13.98
C ASP A 10 0.67 -3.85 15.38
N ARG A 11 -0.35 -4.50 15.98
CA ARG A 11 -0.26 -5.02 17.35
C ARG A 11 0.75 -6.13 17.51
N ALA A 12 1.07 -6.84 16.44
CA ALA A 12 2.04 -7.92 16.46
C ALA A 12 3.45 -7.43 16.15
N ALA A 13 3.66 -6.11 16.17
CA ALA A 13 4.94 -5.45 15.88
C ALA A 13 5.37 -5.56 14.41
N GLY A 14 4.48 -6.02 13.52
CA GLY A 14 4.75 -6.00 12.09
C GLY A 14 4.49 -4.61 11.52
N TRP A 15 5.25 -4.25 10.50
CA TRP A 15 5.04 -2.98 9.82
C TRP A 15 4.14 -3.19 8.62
N ARG A 16 3.16 -2.30 8.45
CA ARG A 16 2.18 -2.38 7.38
C ARG A 16 2.02 -1.05 6.70
N TRP A 17 1.40 -1.07 5.53
CA TRP A 17 1.00 0.16 4.87
C TRP A 17 -0.44 0.04 4.40
N ARG A 18 -1.07 1.18 4.23
CA ARG A 18 -2.38 1.28 3.59
C ARG A 18 -2.39 2.50 2.70
N LEU A 19 -3.12 2.40 1.60
CA LEU A 19 -3.29 3.50 0.66
C LEU A 19 -4.68 4.06 0.85
N LYS A 20 -4.76 5.34 1.19
CA LYS A 20 -6.03 6.03 1.35
C LYS A 20 -6.27 6.95 0.20
N ALA A 21 -7.50 6.93 -0.33
CA ALA A 21 -7.95 7.90 -1.30
C ALA A 21 -8.17 9.26 -0.63
N GLY A 22 -8.35 10.30 -1.43
CA GLY A 22 -8.53 11.65 -0.92
C GLY A 22 -9.74 11.81 0.00
N ASN A 23 -10.74 10.94 -0.12
CA ASN A 23 -11.91 10.96 0.75
C ASN A 23 -11.73 10.16 2.05
N GLY A 24 -10.54 9.61 2.28
CA GLY A 24 -10.22 8.85 3.48
C GLY A 24 -10.48 7.35 3.40
N GLU A 25 -11.02 6.86 2.29
CA GLU A 25 -11.25 5.42 2.13
C GLU A 25 -9.95 4.67 1.91
N ILE A 26 -9.83 3.49 2.54
CA ILE A 26 -8.71 2.59 2.29
C ILE A 26 -8.99 1.84 0.99
N VAL A 27 -8.14 2.05 -0.01
CA VAL A 27 -8.33 1.43 -1.33
C VAL A 27 -7.36 0.27 -1.57
N ALA A 28 -6.32 0.17 -0.77
CA ALA A 28 -5.37 -0.95 -0.85
C ALA A 28 -4.61 -1.03 0.47
N GLN A 29 -4.06 -2.21 0.77
CA GLN A 29 -3.21 -2.36 1.94
C GLN A 29 -2.22 -3.49 1.71
N GLY A 30 -1.08 -3.40 2.37
CA GLY A 30 -0.01 -4.35 2.25
C GLY A 30 0.07 -5.31 3.43
N GLU A 31 0.83 -6.37 3.24
CA GLU A 31 1.06 -7.36 4.27
C GLU A 31 2.11 -6.85 5.26
N ALA A 32 2.31 -7.60 6.34
CA ALA A 32 3.27 -7.23 7.36
C ALA A 32 4.71 -7.37 6.84
N TYR A 33 5.52 -6.37 7.14
CA TYR A 33 6.94 -6.33 6.84
C TYR A 33 7.71 -6.36 8.15
N GLU A 34 8.95 -6.82 8.12
CA GLU A 34 9.78 -6.90 9.31
C GLU A 34 10.28 -5.54 9.78
N SER A 35 10.35 -4.56 8.88
CA SER A 35 10.89 -3.25 9.20
C SER A 35 10.07 -2.13 8.58
N LYS A 36 10.19 -0.94 9.17
CA LYS A 36 9.56 0.26 8.63
C LYS A 36 10.08 0.57 7.23
N SER A 37 11.40 0.45 7.02
CA SER A 37 11.97 0.72 5.71
C SER A 37 11.48 -0.27 4.67
N GLY A 38 11.29 -1.54 5.05
CA GLY A 38 10.70 -2.54 4.15
C GLY A 38 9.30 -2.17 3.72
N ALA A 39 8.47 -1.70 4.67
CA ALA A 39 7.11 -1.26 4.35
C ALA A 39 7.12 -0.05 3.42
N LYS A 40 8.03 0.91 3.65
CA LYS A 40 8.16 2.08 2.78
C LYS A 40 8.59 1.69 1.37
N GLU A 41 9.51 0.74 1.26
CA GLU A 41 9.91 0.22 -0.05
C GLU A 41 8.76 -0.46 -0.76
N GLY A 42 7.92 -1.18 -0.01
CA GLY A 42 6.70 -1.77 -0.54
C GLY A 42 5.76 -0.72 -1.12
N CYS A 43 5.59 0.40 -0.42
CA CYS A 43 4.79 1.52 -0.93
C CYS A 43 5.36 2.05 -2.25
N ALA A 44 6.66 2.24 -2.31
CA ALA A 44 7.30 2.75 -3.52
C ALA A 44 7.14 1.77 -4.69
N ALA A 45 7.22 0.48 -4.42
CA ALA A 45 7.02 -0.55 -5.45
C ALA A 45 5.59 -0.50 -5.99
N VAL A 46 4.60 -0.33 -5.10
CA VAL A 46 3.20 -0.21 -5.50
C VAL A 46 2.98 1.04 -6.35
N GLN A 47 3.58 2.15 -5.96
CA GLN A 47 3.48 3.39 -6.75
C GLN A 47 3.99 3.18 -8.18
N ARG A 48 5.15 2.54 -8.32
CA ARG A 48 5.74 2.31 -9.63
C ARG A 48 4.89 1.34 -10.46
N ALA A 49 4.47 0.24 -9.85
CA ALA A 49 3.69 -0.77 -10.54
C ALA A 49 2.33 -0.22 -10.95
N ALA A 50 1.65 0.49 -10.06
CA ALA A 50 0.32 1.03 -10.33
C ALA A 50 0.33 2.06 -11.45
N ALA A 51 1.38 2.87 -11.53
CA ALA A 51 1.47 3.92 -12.55
C ALA A 51 1.51 3.34 -13.97
N ALA A 52 2.06 2.13 -14.11
CA ALA A 52 2.19 1.48 -15.41
C ALA A 52 1.18 0.35 -15.64
N ALA A 53 0.33 0.07 -14.65
CA ALA A 53 -0.55 -1.10 -14.72
C ALA A 53 -1.77 -0.85 -15.59
N SER A 54 -2.08 -1.82 -16.45
CA SER A 54 -3.33 -1.82 -17.22
C SER A 54 -4.43 -2.49 -16.39
N ILE A 55 -5.66 -2.12 -16.67
CA ILE A 55 -6.81 -2.78 -16.08
C ILE A 55 -7.25 -3.88 -17.04
N VAL A 56 -7.20 -5.12 -16.58
CA VAL A 56 -7.57 -6.26 -17.41
C VAL A 56 -8.59 -7.13 -16.69
N GLU A 57 -9.43 -7.82 -17.44
CA GLU A 57 -10.31 -8.82 -16.87
C GLU A 57 -9.65 -10.19 -17.01
N THR A 58 -9.80 -11.02 -16.00
CA THR A 58 -9.30 -12.38 -16.05
C THR A 58 -10.41 -13.35 -15.65
N ASP A 59 -10.25 -14.61 -16.03
CA ASP A 59 -11.25 -15.61 -15.74
C ASP A 59 -11.11 -16.21 -14.33
N GLY A 60 -10.11 -15.84 -13.64
CA GLY A 60 -9.93 -16.45 -12.34
C GLY A 60 -9.23 -15.60 -11.33
#